data_1291742ab2257abd54f3efa00c2ce8ac
#
_entry.id   1291742ab2257abd54f3efa00c2ce8ac
#
_cell.length_a   1.000
_cell.length_b   1.000
_cell.length_c   1.000
_cell.angle_alpha   90.00
_cell.angle_beta   90.00
_cell.angle_gamma   90.00
#
_symmetry.space_group_name_H-M   'P 1'
#
loop_
_entity.id
_entity.type
_entity.pdbx_description
1 polymer ?
#
loop_
_entity_poly.entity_id
_entity_poly.type
_entity_poly.pdbx_seq_one_letter_code
_entity_poly.pdbx_strand_id
1 'polypeptide(L)'
;MDVAGEKSENKSVFGLPEEGKIILQHPWKLSRGNCVLKQLKHKNLHNIADIGVNDMYYTKKVKEIVDGKVYAVDVFFPEDGEIRDGIFCLNDINKLPDNELDGIIMMDVLEHIENDKVFFDIIVNKLKNGGIMLITVPAWQFLFSAHDVNSLHYRRYNKKQLIALLKHNEVKTKKCHYFYTSLFLARLVFISKKNKFTGNDIGWKYSEKNIITIIVRTILDIDFWINKMLDKIGIHLPGLSLIAVCRKNI
;
A
#
# COMPACT_ATOMS: atom_id res chain seq x y z
N MET A 1 28.67 -24.15 -14.92
CA MET A 1 29.33 -22.88 -14.57
C MET A 1 28.28 -22.09 -13.80
N ASP A 2 28.43 -22.13 -12.48
CA ASP A 2 27.51 -21.54 -11.53
C ASP A 2 27.64 -20.02 -11.53
N VAL A 3 26.54 -19.32 -11.72
CA VAL A 3 26.43 -17.92 -11.36
C VAL A 3 25.40 -17.81 -10.21
N ALA A 4 25.84 -18.28 -9.03
CA ALA A 4 25.23 -17.92 -7.77
C ALA A 4 25.74 -16.52 -7.40
N GLY A 5 25.05 -15.49 -7.89
CA GLY A 5 25.29 -14.11 -7.49
C GLY A 5 24.83 -13.90 -6.05
N GLU A 6 25.71 -13.34 -5.25
CA GLU A 6 25.62 -12.97 -3.85
C GLU A 6 24.23 -12.46 -3.44
N LYS A 7 23.52 -13.25 -2.65
CA LYS A 7 22.42 -12.75 -1.84
C LYS A 7 23.02 -11.83 -0.79
N SER A 8 22.74 -10.53 -0.87
CA SER A 8 23.08 -9.59 0.17
C SER A 8 22.46 -10.07 1.49
N GLU A 9 23.32 -10.57 2.35
CA GLU A 9 23.04 -10.88 3.75
C GLU A 9 22.66 -9.56 4.44
N ASN A 10 21.37 -9.32 4.60
CA ASN A 10 20.77 -8.45 5.64
C ASN A 10 19.31 -8.10 5.34
N LYS A 11 18.55 -9.01 4.77
CA LYS A 11 17.09 -8.96 4.90
C LYS A 11 16.73 -10.05 5.91
N SER A 12 16.20 -9.63 7.08
CA SER A 12 15.48 -10.56 7.94
C SER A 12 14.50 -11.28 7.04
N VAL A 13 14.52 -12.59 7.03
CA VAL A 13 13.78 -13.47 6.11
C VAL A 13 12.26 -13.21 6.14
N PHE A 14 11.78 -12.32 7.00
CA PHE A 14 10.36 -12.05 7.27
C PHE A 14 9.95 -10.57 7.25
N GLY A 15 10.83 -9.62 6.95
CA GLY A 15 10.47 -8.20 7.09
C GLY A 15 10.07 -7.81 8.53
N LEU A 16 10.05 -8.76 9.46
CA LEU A 16 9.81 -8.50 10.87
C LEU A 16 11.10 -7.95 11.48
N PRO A 17 11.04 -6.85 12.25
CA PRO A 17 12.19 -6.39 12.98
C PRO A 17 12.62 -7.48 13.96
N GLU A 18 13.92 -7.79 14.01
CA GLU A 18 14.48 -8.50 15.15
C GLU A 18 14.09 -7.73 16.42
N GLU A 19 13.77 -8.44 17.51
CA GLU A 19 13.48 -7.81 18.79
C GLU A 19 14.54 -6.76 19.10
N GLY A 20 14.11 -5.49 19.23
CA GLY A 20 14.99 -4.35 19.51
C GLY A 20 15.43 -3.51 18.30
N LYS A 21 15.18 -3.89 17.05
CA LYS A 21 15.42 -3.00 15.90
C LYS A 21 14.29 -1.99 15.76
N ILE A 22 14.64 -0.70 15.74
CA ILE A 22 13.71 0.39 15.44
C ILE A 22 13.24 0.22 13.98
N ILE A 23 11.96 -0.04 13.78
CA ILE A 23 11.35 -0.03 12.46
C ILE A 23 11.56 1.37 11.87
N LEU A 24 12.20 1.47 10.71
CA LEU A 24 12.38 2.74 10.01
C LEU A 24 11.02 3.19 9.46
N GLN A 25 10.30 3.94 10.26
CA GLN A 25 8.97 4.43 9.93
C GLN A 25 9.08 5.70 9.10
N HIS A 26 9.23 5.53 7.79
CA HIS A 26 9.29 6.65 6.88
C HIS A 26 7.98 7.47 6.95
N PRO A 27 8.04 8.82 7.09
CA PRO A 27 6.85 9.66 7.28
C PRO A 27 5.80 9.48 6.17
N TRP A 28 6.22 9.20 4.94
CA TRP A 28 5.33 8.88 3.83
C TRP A 28 4.56 7.57 4.06
N LYS A 29 5.22 6.50 4.52
CA LYS A 29 4.55 5.24 4.87
C LYS A 29 3.53 5.49 6.00
N LEU A 30 3.93 6.21 7.04
CA LEU A 30 3.06 6.53 8.18
C LEU A 30 1.82 7.32 7.76
N SER A 31 1.97 8.36 6.95
CA SER A 31 0.85 9.15 6.45
C SER A 31 -0.09 8.29 5.59
N ARG A 32 0.45 7.54 4.62
CA ARG A 32 -0.35 6.68 3.74
C ARG A 32 -1.18 5.68 4.52
N GLY A 33 -0.57 4.93 5.42
CA GLY A 33 -1.29 3.95 6.22
C GLY A 33 -2.35 4.60 7.12
N ASN A 34 -2.06 5.76 7.74
CA ASN A 34 -3.05 6.51 8.50
C ASN A 34 -4.23 6.94 7.62
N CYS A 35 -3.98 7.36 6.39
CA CYS A 35 -5.02 7.73 5.44
C CYS A 35 -5.91 6.53 5.06
N VAL A 36 -5.32 5.34 4.89
CA VAL A 36 -6.04 4.09 4.63
C VAL A 36 -6.86 3.69 5.85
N LEU A 37 -6.26 3.65 7.04
CA LEU A 37 -6.95 3.30 8.30
C LEU A 37 -8.15 4.21 8.59
N LYS A 38 -8.02 5.53 8.34
CA LYS A 38 -9.15 6.48 8.48
C LYS A 38 -10.33 6.15 7.53
N GLN A 39 -10.09 5.46 6.41
CA GLN A 39 -11.16 5.04 5.50
C GLN A 39 -11.88 3.77 6.00
N LEU A 40 -11.21 2.95 6.81
CA LEU A 40 -11.79 1.76 7.45
C LEU A 40 -12.59 2.11 8.70
N LYS A 41 -12.13 3.14 9.43
CA LYS A 41 -12.77 3.57 10.68
C LYS A 41 -14.25 3.88 10.46
N HIS A 42 -15.10 3.43 11.38
CA HIS A 42 -16.57 3.55 11.31
C HIS A 42 -17.26 2.69 10.24
N LYS A 43 -16.57 1.66 9.72
CA LYS A 43 -17.21 0.62 8.93
C LYS A 43 -17.27 -0.65 9.76
N ASN A 44 -18.44 -1.28 9.85
CA ASN A 44 -18.59 -2.59 10.48
C ASN A 44 -17.87 -3.64 9.60
N LEU A 45 -16.57 -3.80 9.82
CA LEU A 45 -15.72 -4.75 9.11
C LEU A 45 -15.24 -5.76 10.13
N HIS A 46 -15.56 -7.05 9.90
CA HIS A 46 -15.14 -8.14 10.77
C HIS A 46 -13.94 -8.89 10.20
N ASN A 47 -14.00 -9.30 8.93
CA ASN A 47 -12.94 -10.06 8.31
C ASN A 47 -12.19 -9.20 7.28
N ILE A 48 -10.92 -8.94 7.51
CA ILE A 48 -10.10 -8.11 6.62
C ILE A 48 -8.86 -8.89 6.20
N ALA A 49 -8.46 -8.74 4.93
CA ALA A 49 -7.13 -9.09 4.46
C ALA A 49 -6.31 -7.84 4.19
N ASP A 50 -5.07 -7.84 4.67
CA ASP A 50 -4.01 -6.90 4.33
C ASP A 50 -2.99 -7.66 3.46
N ILE A 51 -2.80 -7.22 2.22
CA ILE A 51 -2.00 -7.92 1.22
C ILE A 51 -0.73 -7.11 0.93
N GLY A 52 0.43 -7.78 0.93
CA GLY A 52 1.73 -7.13 0.81
C GLY A 52 2.14 -6.42 2.10
N VAL A 53 2.07 -7.12 3.21
CA VAL A 53 2.13 -6.51 4.56
C VAL A 53 3.52 -6.07 4.97
N ASN A 54 4.58 -6.59 4.36
CA ASN A 54 5.98 -6.28 4.65
C ASN A 54 6.34 -6.43 6.14
N ASP A 55 6.14 -5.40 6.97
CA ASP A 55 6.54 -5.37 8.39
C ASP A 55 5.37 -5.56 9.38
N MET A 56 4.19 -5.86 8.91
CA MET A 56 2.95 -6.04 9.69
C MET A 56 2.53 -4.82 10.55
N TYR A 57 3.20 -3.69 10.45
CA TYR A 57 2.91 -2.52 11.28
C TYR A 57 1.46 -2.04 11.13
N TYR A 58 0.97 -1.96 9.89
CA TYR A 58 -0.42 -1.55 9.64
C TYR A 58 -1.41 -2.67 9.86
N THR A 59 -1.03 -3.91 9.59
CA THR A 59 -1.87 -5.08 9.88
C THR A 59 -2.22 -5.16 11.36
N LYS A 60 -1.25 -4.90 12.26
CA LYS A 60 -1.50 -4.81 13.71
C LYS A 60 -2.48 -3.68 14.04
N LYS A 61 -2.33 -2.50 13.43
CA LYS A 61 -3.27 -1.39 13.61
C LYS A 61 -4.66 -1.68 13.04
N VAL A 62 -4.77 -2.46 11.99
CA VAL A 62 -6.06 -2.97 11.49
C VAL A 62 -6.69 -3.89 12.52
N LYS A 63 -5.90 -4.79 13.13
CA LYS A 63 -6.39 -5.69 14.19
C LYS A 63 -6.95 -4.95 15.40
N GLU A 64 -6.38 -3.79 15.77
CA GLU A 64 -6.88 -2.97 16.87
C GLU A 64 -8.29 -2.37 16.63
N ILE A 65 -8.71 -2.25 15.36
CA ILE A 65 -9.99 -1.62 14.98
C ILE A 65 -11.01 -2.61 14.39
N VAL A 66 -10.64 -3.89 14.31
CA VAL A 66 -11.45 -4.97 13.75
C VAL A 66 -11.61 -6.06 14.81
N ASP A 67 -12.82 -6.44 15.10
CA ASP A 67 -13.15 -7.47 16.11
C ASP A 67 -13.16 -8.90 15.55
N GLY A 68 -13.08 -9.06 14.23
CA GLY A 68 -13.05 -10.34 13.54
C GLY A 68 -11.65 -10.83 13.17
N LYS A 69 -11.58 -11.60 12.11
CA LYS A 69 -10.32 -12.17 11.59
C LYS A 69 -9.55 -11.15 10.76
N VAL A 70 -8.25 -11.07 10.99
CA VAL A 70 -7.33 -10.32 10.14
C VAL A 70 -6.35 -11.28 9.52
N TYR A 71 -6.28 -11.25 8.20
CA TYR A 71 -5.35 -12.04 7.39
C TYR A 71 -4.24 -11.11 6.90
N ALA A 72 -3.00 -11.45 7.23
CA ALA A 72 -1.80 -10.86 6.66
C ALA A 72 -1.32 -11.73 5.52
N VAL A 73 -1.22 -11.20 4.32
CA VAL A 73 -0.76 -11.98 3.17
C VAL A 73 0.52 -11.39 2.62
N ASP A 74 1.58 -12.21 2.60
CA ASP A 74 2.85 -11.82 1.99
C ASP A 74 3.61 -13.06 1.52
N VAL A 75 4.11 -13.04 0.28
CA VAL A 75 4.86 -14.16 -0.33
C VAL A 75 6.15 -14.52 0.43
N PHE A 76 6.61 -13.63 1.31
CA PHE A 76 7.79 -13.85 2.14
C PHE A 76 7.50 -14.57 3.47
N PHE A 77 6.25 -14.86 3.80
CA PHE A 77 5.96 -15.69 4.97
C PHE A 77 6.40 -17.15 4.71
N PRO A 78 7.11 -17.80 5.66
CA PRO A 78 7.68 -19.12 5.42
C PRO A 78 6.63 -20.22 5.47
N GLU A 79 5.65 -20.05 6.35
CA GLU A 79 4.62 -21.05 6.63
C GLU A 79 3.24 -20.41 6.55
N ASP A 80 2.30 -21.23 6.11
CA ASP A 80 0.91 -20.84 6.00
C ASP A 80 0.15 -21.07 7.30
N GLY A 81 -0.83 -20.21 7.55
CA GLY A 81 -1.75 -20.36 8.66
C GLY A 81 -1.11 -20.09 10.02
N GLU A 82 0.12 -19.59 10.06
CA GLU A 82 0.73 -19.14 11.30
C GLU A 82 -0.07 -17.97 11.90
N ILE A 83 -0.38 -18.07 13.19
CA ILE A 83 -1.07 -16.99 13.91
C ILE A 83 -0.06 -16.23 14.75
N ARG A 84 0.10 -14.93 14.43
CA ARG A 84 0.93 -13.98 15.16
C ARG A 84 0.06 -12.85 15.68
N ASP A 85 0.09 -12.60 16.98
CA ASP A 85 -0.72 -11.55 17.62
C ASP A 85 -2.21 -11.61 17.25
N GLY A 86 -2.77 -12.82 17.04
CA GLY A 86 -4.16 -13.04 16.59
C GLY A 86 -4.42 -12.71 15.12
N ILE A 87 -3.36 -12.59 14.30
CA ILE A 87 -3.40 -12.34 12.85
C ILE A 87 -3.01 -13.64 12.14
N PHE A 88 -3.81 -14.04 11.14
CA PHE A 88 -3.52 -15.19 10.29
C PHE A 88 -2.55 -14.81 9.19
N CYS A 89 -1.34 -15.35 9.21
CA CYS A 89 -0.31 -15.10 8.20
C CYS A 89 -0.39 -16.15 7.09
N LEU A 90 -0.50 -15.69 5.85
CA LEU A 90 -0.60 -16.54 4.66
C LEU A 90 0.44 -16.12 3.63
N ASN A 91 1.10 -17.07 2.98
CA ASN A 91 2.06 -16.78 1.90
C ASN A 91 1.45 -16.81 0.50
N ASP A 92 0.17 -17.16 0.37
CA ASP A 92 -0.55 -17.22 -0.90
C ASP A 92 -1.96 -16.66 -0.75
N ILE A 93 -2.33 -15.74 -1.66
CA ILE A 93 -3.68 -15.14 -1.73
C ILE A 93 -4.79 -16.19 -1.99
N ASN A 94 -4.46 -17.30 -2.65
CA ASN A 94 -5.43 -18.35 -2.93
C ASN A 94 -5.96 -19.01 -1.66
N LYS A 95 -5.22 -18.94 -0.55
CA LYS A 95 -5.60 -19.49 0.75
C LYS A 95 -6.56 -18.59 1.54
N LEU A 96 -6.78 -17.37 1.09
CA LEU A 96 -7.84 -16.52 1.62
C LEU A 96 -9.21 -17.15 1.34
N PRO A 97 -10.15 -17.07 2.30
CA PRO A 97 -11.50 -17.60 2.10
C PRO A 97 -12.22 -16.81 0.99
N ASP A 98 -12.97 -17.55 0.15
CA ASP A 98 -13.76 -16.93 -0.92
C ASP A 98 -15.07 -16.35 -0.37
N ASN A 99 -15.43 -15.14 -0.84
CA ASN A 99 -16.67 -14.43 -0.49
C ASN A 99 -16.89 -14.21 1.02
N GLU A 100 -15.84 -14.14 1.82
CA GLU A 100 -15.94 -13.96 3.27
C GLU A 100 -15.35 -12.64 3.78
N LEU A 101 -14.54 -11.95 2.98
CA LEU A 101 -13.85 -10.75 3.44
C LEU A 101 -14.74 -9.51 3.34
N ASP A 102 -14.88 -8.79 4.45
CA ASP A 102 -15.54 -7.48 4.50
C ASP A 102 -14.67 -6.38 3.88
N GLY A 103 -13.35 -6.54 4.01
CA GLY A 103 -12.38 -5.57 3.52
C GLY A 103 -11.10 -6.20 3.03
N ILE A 104 -10.51 -5.59 2.00
CA ILE A 104 -9.18 -5.92 1.49
C ILE A 104 -8.39 -4.64 1.37
N ILE A 105 -7.16 -4.66 1.86
CA ILE A 105 -6.20 -3.56 1.80
C ILE A 105 -5.03 -4.01 0.92
N MET A 106 -4.64 -3.17 -0.04
CA MET A 106 -3.46 -3.34 -0.87
C MET A 106 -2.72 -2.01 -0.94
N MET A 107 -1.61 -1.89 -0.23
CA MET A 107 -0.82 -0.66 -0.20
C MET A 107 0.49 -0.85 -0.96
N ASP A 108 0.53 -0.36 -2.21
CA ASP A 108 1.65 -0.52 -3.14
C ASP A 108 1.97 -2.01 -3.37
N VAL A 109 1.02 -2.72 -3.96
CA VAL A 109 1.08 -4.14 -4.30
C VAL A 109 0.97 -4.37 -5.80
N LEU A 110 0.00 -3.73 -6.47
CA LEU A 110 -0.33 -4.00 -7.87
C LEU A 110 0.83 -3.72 -8.83
N GLU A 111 1.68 -2.77 -8.50
CA GLU A 111 2.89 -2.47 -9.29
C GLU A 111 3.93 -3.58 -9.30
N HIS A 112 3.89 -4.49 -8.31
CA HIS A 112 4.77 -5.65 -8.21
C HIS A 112 4.20 -6.89 -8.93
N ILE A 113 2.98 -6.82 -9.45
CA ILE A 113 2.30 -7.94 -10.09
C ILE A 113 2.35 -7.78 -11.60
N GLU A 114 3.01 -8.71 -12.27
CA GLU A 114 3.14 -8.66 -13.74
C GLU A 114 1.76 -8.74 -14.41
N ASN A 115 0.93 -9.69 -14.01
CA ASN A 115 -0.44 -9.86 -14.50
C ASN A 115 -1.47 -9.32 -13.49
N ASP A 116 -1.45 -7.99 -13.31
CA ASP A 116 -2.26 -7.30 -12.31
C ASP A 116 -3.77 -7.49 -12.50
N LYS A 117 -4.24 -7.71 -13.74
CA LYS A 117 -5.66 -7.96 -14.01
C LYS A 117 -6.13 -9.32 -13.49
N VAL A 118 -5.38 -10.38 -13.75
CA VAL A 118 -5.69 -11.73 -13.24
C VAL A 118 -5.64 -11.72 -11.70
N PHE A 119 -4.63 -11.09 -11.14
CA PHE A 119 -4.52 -10.93 -9.70
C PHE A 119 -5.74 -10.21 -9.10
N PHE A 120 -6.16 -9.10 -9.72
CA PHE A 120 -7.34 -8.35 -9.27
C PHE A 120 -8.62 -9.19 -9.32
N ASP A 121 -8.80 -10.01 -10.37
CA ASP A 121 -9.97 -10.88 -10.51
C ASP A 121 -9.99 -11.97 -9.40
N ILE A 122 -8.83 -12.53 -9.02
CA ILE A 122 -8.73 -13.44 -7.86
C ILE A 122 -9.14 -12.71 -6.57
N ILE A 123 -8.65 -11.49 -6.35
CA ILE A 123 -8.98 -10.70 -5.16
C ILE A 123 -10.47 -10.37 -5.06
N VAL A 124 -11.13 -10.10 -6.18
CA VAL A 124 -12.58 -9.86 -6.21
C VAL A 124 -13.36 -11.06 -5.68
N ASN A 125 -12.93 -12.29 -5.98
CA ASN A 125 -13.58 -13.51 -5.49
C ASN A 125 -13.46 -13.69 -3.98
N LYS A 126 -12.42 -13.14 -3.35
CA LYS A 126 -12.24 -13.20 -1.88
C LYS A 126 -13.18 -12.26 -1.13
N LEU A 127 -13.60 -11.18 -1.79
CA LEU A 127 -14.44 -10.16 -1.19
C LEU A 127 -15.90 -10.60 -1.17
N LYS A 128 -16.59 -10.44 -0.05
CA LYS A 128 -18.04 -10.70 0.03
C LYS A 128 -18.85 -9.61 -0.65
N ASN A 129 -20.11 -9.89 -0.96
CA ASN A 129 -21.05 -8.90 -1.48
C ASN A 129 -21.14 -7.71 -0.53
N GLY A 130 -21.05 -6.49 -1.08
CA GLY A 130 -21.00 -5.25 -0.30
C GLY A 130 -19.66 -4.94 0.35
N GLY A 131 -18.69 -5.87 0.30
CA GLY A 131 -17.34 -5.68 0.82
C GLY A 131 -16.56 -4.57 0.09
N ILE A 132 -15.49 -4.08 0.71
CA ILE A 132 -14.72 -2.94 0.22
C ILE A 132 -13.25 -3.29 -0.03
N MET A 133 -12.65 -2.68 -1.04
CA MET A 133 -11.21 -2.71 -1.27
C MET A 133 -10.63 -1.31 -1.19
N LEU A 134 -9.48 -1.19 -0.54
CA LEU A 134 -8.65 0.00 -0.47
C LEU A 134 -7.31 -0.30 -1.14
N ILE A 135 -7.01 0.43 -2.20
CA ILE A 135 -5.85 0.19 -3.04
C ILE A 135 -5.05 1.47 -3.15
N THR A 136 -3.75 1.42 -2.88
CA THR A 136 -2.83 2.50 -3.24
C THR A 136 -1.79 1.99 -4.22
N VAL A 137 -1.37 2.85 -5.15
CA VAL A 137 -0.31 2.55 -6.13
C VAL A 137 0.51 3.80 -6.41
N PRO A 138 1.79 3.68 -6.80
CA PRO A 138 2.59 4.79 -7.28
C PRO A 138 2.03 5.33 -8.58
N ALA A 139 2.02 6.68 -8.71
CA ALA A 139 1.48 7.34 -9.88
C ALA A 139 2.55 7.70 -10.90
N TRP A 140 2.11 7.82 -12.17
CA TRP A 140 2.83 8.37 -13.31
C TRP A 140 4.02 7.56 -13.80
N GLN A 141 3.84 6.86 -14.91
CA GLN A 141 4.90 6.05 -15.56
C GLN A 141 6.16 6.88 -15.91
N PHE A 142 6.02 8.16 -16.23
CA PHE A 142 7.18 9.02 -16.53
C PHE A 142 8.06 9.32 -15.30
N LEU A 143 7.58 9.04 -14.08
CA LEU A 143 8.34 9.10 -12.83
C LEU A 143 9.06 7.78 -12.50
N PHE A 144 8.89 6.76 -13.33
CA PHE A 144 9.56 5.47 -13.15
C PHE A 144 11.09 5.65 -13.15
N SER A 145 11.79 5.08 -12.19
CA SER A 145 13.20 5.37 -11.94
C SER A 145 13.94 4.13 -11.44
N ALA A 146 15.23 4.25 -11.22
CA ALA A 146 16.05 3.18 -10.63
C ALA A 146 15.50 2.69 -9.28
N HIS A 147 14.83 3.55 -8.50
CA HIS A 147 14.16 3.13 -7.28
C HIS A 147 13.05 2.11 -7.55
N ASP A 148 12.24 2.32 -8.59
CA ASP A 148 11.17 1.39 -8.97
C ASP A 148 11.76 0.04 -9.42
N VAL A 149 12.85 0.08 -10.22
CA VAL A 149 13.56 -1.14 -10.64
C VAL A 149 14.08 -1.92 -9.44
N ASN A 150 14.76 -1.24 -8.51
CA ASN A 150 15.29 -1.87 -7.29
C ASN A 150 14.19 -2.42 -6.37
N SER A 151 13.00 -1.83 -6.44
CA SER A 151 11.81 -2.30 -5.72
C SER A 151 11.04 -3.37 -6.49
N LEU A 152 11.53 -3.83 -7.65
CA LEU A 152 10.88 -4.82 -8.51
C LEU A 152 9.49 -4.40 -8.98
N HIS A 153 9.28 -3.10 -9.26
CA HIS A 153 8.06 -2.61 -9.86
C HIS A 153 8.04 -2.91 -11.36
N TYR A 154 6.93 -3.41 -11.86
CA TYR A 154 6.69 -3.51 -13.30
C TYR A 154 6.22 -2.18 -13.89
N ARG A 155 5.49 -1.37 -13.11
CA ARG A 155 4.84 -0.15 -13.62
C ARG A 155 4.44 0.84 -12.53
N ARG A 156 4.09 2.04 -12.99
CA ARG A 156 3.32 3.03 -12.24
C ARG A 156 2.03 3.32 -13.00
N TYR A 157 1.00 3.80 -12.32
CA TYR A 157 -0.33 3.97 -12.88
C TYR A 157 -0.69 5.44 -13.08
N ASN A 158 -1.52 5.73 -14.06
CA ASN A 158 -2.35 6.92 -14.04
C ASN A 158 -3.80 6.55 -13.65
N LYS A 159 -4.63 7.58 -13.36
CA LYS A 159 -6.02 7.36 -12.91
C LYS A 159 -6.83 6.54 -13.91
N LYS A 160 -6.66 6.78 -15.22
CA LYS A 160 -7.38 6.04 -16.27
C LYS A 160 -6.98 4.57 -16.33
N GLN A 161 -5.69 4.29 -16.24
CA GLN A 161 -5.16 2.92 -16.23
C GLN A 161 -5.63 2.16 -14.98
N LEU A 162 -5.56 2.78 -13.80
CA LEU A 162 -6.03 2.15 -12.58
C LEU A 162 -7.53 1.86 -12.63
N ILE A 163 -8.36 2.82 -13.06
CA ILE A 163 -9.81 2.60 -13.21
C ILE A 163 -10.10 1.49 -14.24
N ALA A 164 -9.36 1.42 -15.34
CA ALA A 164 -9.52 0.36 -16.34
C ALA A 164 -9.18 -1.02 -15.77
N LEU A 165 -8.07 -1.14 -15.01
CA LEU A 165 -7.69 -2.35 -14.30
C LEU A 165 -8.77 -2.81 -13.32
N LEU A 166 -9.31 -1.87 -12.51
CA LEU A 166 -10.32 -2.13 -11.49
C LEU A 166 -11.73 -2.34 -12.05
N LYS A 167 -11.90 -2.28 -13.37
CA LYS A 167 -13.19 -2.55 -14.01
C LYS A 167 -13.51 -4.05 -13.95
N HIS A 168 -14.54 -4.39 -13.19
CA HIS A 168 -15.06 -5.74 -13.04
C HIS A 168 -16.58 -5.70 -12.94
N ASN A 169 -17.28 -6.72 -13.45
CA ASN A 169 -18.74 -6.74 -13.45
C ASN A 169 -19.35 -6.67 -12.04
N GLU A 170 -18.65 -7.27 -11.07
CA GLU A 170 -19.09 -7.33 -9.68
C GLU A 170 -18.56 -6.19 -8.82
N VAL A 171 -17.71 -5.32 -9.34
CA VAL A 171 -17.04 -4.29 -8.52
C VAL A 171 -17.24 -2.91 -9.11
N LYS A 172 -17.62 -1.97 -8.24
CA LYS A 172 -17.74 -0.55 -8.58
C LYS A 172 -16.66 0.26 -7.90
N THR A 173 -15.83 0.95 -8.68
CA THR A 173 -14.92 1.96 -8.16
C THR A 173 -15.72 3.16 -7.65
N LYS A 174 -15.73 3.37 -6.34
CA LYS A 174 -16.46 4.46 -5.68
C LYS A 174 -15.68 5.76 -5.66
N LYS A 175 -14.35 5.67 -5.55
CA LYS A 175 -13.42 6.81 -5.50
C LYS A 175 -12.10 6.40 -6.12
N CYS A 176 -11.49 7.32 -6.87
CA CYS A 176 -10.12 7.18 -7.34
C CYS A 176 -9.54 8.58 -7.50
N HIS A 177 -8.54 8.94 -6.70
CA HIS A 177 -7.92 10.26 -6.75
C HIS A 177 -6.42 10.19 -6.47
N TYR A 178 -5.70 11.19 -6.96
CA TYR A 178 -4.30 11.39 -6.63
C TYR A 178 -4.16 11.96 -5.22
N PHE A 179 -3.01 11.72 -4.60
CA PHE A 179 -2.62 12.33 -3.34
C PHE A 179 -1.11 12.55 -3.28
N TYR A 180 -0.65 13.37 -2.34
CA TYR A 180 0.74 13.82 -2.23
C TYR A 180 1.18 14.70 -3.41
N THR A 181 0.43 15.77 -3.65
CA THR A 181 0.77 16.80 -4.65
C THR A 181 2.10 17.49 -4.30
N SER A 182 2.36 17.77 -3.03
CA SER A 182 3.63 18.34 -2.58
C SER A 182 4.83 17.48 -2.94
N LEU A 183 4.74 16.16 -2.74
CA LEU A 183 5.81 15.23 -3.13
C LEU A 183 5.94 15.10 -4.65
N PHE A 184 4.82 15.15 -5.37
CA PHE A 184 4.84 15.15 -6.84
C PHE A 184 5.59 16.36 -7.38
N LEU A 185 5.30 17.56 -6.90
CA LEU A 185 5.98 18.78 -7.30
C LEU A 185 7.46 18.75 -6.93
N ALA A 186 7.80 18.30 -5.71
CA ALA A 186 9.18 18.11 -5.31
C ALA A 186 9.91 17.15 -6.27
N ARG A 187 9.28 16.02 -6.61
CA ARG A 187 9.87 15.04 -7.54
C ARG A 187 10.12 15.62 -8.93
N LEU A 188 9.22 16.45 -9.46
CA LEU A 188 9.42 17.12 -10.75
C LEU A 188 10.63 18.05 -10.75
N VAL A 189 10.83 18.81 -9.66
CA VAL A 189 12.00 19.71 -9.51
C VAL A 189 13.30 18.88 -9.49
N PHE A 190 13.33 17.74 -8.79
CA PHE A 190 14.51 16.89 -8.74
C PHE A 190 14.84 16.23 -10.08
N ILE A 191 13.85 15.77 -10.84
CA ILE A 191 14.04 15.22 -12.18
C ILE A 191 14.65 16.28 -13.11
N SER A 192 14.13 17.51 -13.07
CA SER A 192 14.61 18.62 -13.89
C SER A 192 16.08 18.97 -13.62
N LYS A 193 16.55 18.79 -12.39
CA LYS A 193 17.94 19.10 -12.00
C LYS A 193 18.97 18.00 -12.30
N LYS A 194 18.60 16.91 -12.99
CA LYS A 194 19.47 15.73 -13.30
C LYS A 194 20.23 15.18 -12.08
N ASN A 195 19.86 15.51 -10.87
CA ASN A 195 20.51 15.01 -9.68
C ASN A 195 20.12 13.54 -9.45
N LYS A 196 21.12 12.69 -9.31
CA LYS A 196 20.99 11.31 -8.86
C LYS A 196 20.55 11.32 -7.39
N PHE A 197 19.26 11.55 -7.15
CA PHE A 197 18.70 11.38 -5.83
C PHE A 197 18.53 9.87 -5.61
N THR A 198 19.52 9.27 -5.00
CA THR A 198 19.38 7.96 -4.39
C THR A 198 18.64 8.18 -3.09
N GLY A 199 17.39 7.70 -2.99
CA GLY A 199 16.48 7.99 -1.86
C GLY A 199 16.93 7.50 -0.48
N ASN A 200 18.18 7.11 -0.31
CA ASN A 200 18.77 6.59 0.93
C ASN A 200 19.48 7.64 1.78
N ASP A 201 19.60 8.89 1.32
CA ASP A 201 20.49 9.89 1.96
C ASP A 201 19.78 10.99 2.75
N ILE A 202 18.55 10.77 3.19
CA ILE A 202 17.97 11.68 4.17
C ILE A 202 18.48 11.25 5.56
N GLY A 203 19.48 11.93 6.07
CA GLY A 203 20.31 11.56 7.19
C GLY A 203 19.65 11.57 8.58
N TRP A 204 18.32 11.36 8.70
CA TRP A 204 17.70 11.18 10.02
C TRP A 204 17.07 9.79 10.18
N LYS A 205 17.12 9.27 11.40
CA LYS A 205 16.44 8.04 11.76
C LYS A 205 14.93 8.30 11.83
N TYR A 206 14.17 7.64 10.95
CA TYR A 206 12.71 7.72 10.97
C TYR A 206 12.16 7.01 12.20
N SER A 207 11.30 7.68 12.94
CA SER A 207 10.57 7.12 14.08
C SER A 207 9.29 7.91 14.29
N GLU A 208 8.22 7.26 14.73
CA GLU A 208 6.96 7.95 15.10
C GLU A 208 7.16 9.05 16.14
N LYS A 209 8.17 8.92 16.99
CA LYS A 209 8.50 9.86 18.06
C LYS A 209 9.44 10.99 17.61
N ASN A 210 10.05 10.88 16.43
CA ASN A 210 10.97 11.91 15.93
C ASN A 210 10.18 13.12 15.45
N ILE A 211 10.54 14.32 15.93
CA ILE A 211 9.83 15.57 15.62
C ILE A 211 9.80 15.87 14.13
N ILE A 212 10.89 15.61 13.39
CA ILE A 212 10.95 15.83 11.95
C ILE A 212 9.99 14.86 11.23
N THR A 213 9.97 13.59 11.64
CA THR A 213 9.04 12.59 11.11
C THR A 213 7.59 13.00 11.36
N ILE A 214 7.28 13.52 12.55
CA ILE A 214 5.94 14.02 12.91
C ILE A 214 5.55 15.20 12.02
N ILE A 215 6.45 16.19 11.86
CA ILE A 215 6.17 17.38 11.03
C ILE A 215 5.92 16.97 9.57
N VAL A 216 6.82 16.19 8.98
CA VAL A 216 6.69 15.76 7.58
C VAL A 216 5.43 14.92 7.38
N ARG A 217 5.14 13.98 8.28
CA ARG A 217 3.90 13.20 8.25
C ARG A 217 2.67 14.11 8.31
N THR A 218 2.67 15.10 9.20
CA THR A 218 1.54 16.03 9.34
C THR A 218 1.31 16.84 8.06
N ILE A 219 2.37 17.31 7.43
CA ILE A 219 2.27 17.98 6.12
C ILE A 219 1.66 17.05 5.07
N LEU A 220 2.08 15.80 5.03
CA LEU A 220 1.53 14.81 4.08
C LEU A 220 0.07 14.45 4.40
N ASP A 221 -0.31 14.37 5.67
CA ASP A 221 -1.70 14.15 6.08
C ASP A 221 -2.61 15.32 5.65
N ILE A 222 -2.12 16.56 5.76
CA ILE A 222 -2.82 17.78 5.30
C ILE A 222 -2.91 17.77 3.77
N ASP A 223 -1.82 17.47 3.06
CA ASP A 223 -1.79 17.34 1.59
C ASP A 223 -2.84 16.32 1.12
N PHE A 224 -2.87 15.13 1.74
CA PHE A 224 -3.87 14.11 1.43
C PHE A 224 -5.30 14.65 1.63
N TRP A 225 -5.55 15.33 2.74
CA TRP A 225 -6.88 15.89 3.04
C TRP A 225 -7.30 16.95 2.02
N ILE A 226 -6.39 17.87 1.65
CA ILE A 226 -6.63 18.90 0.63
C ILE A 226 -6.97 18.23 -0.71
N ASN A 227 -6.16 17.27 -1.18
CA ASN A 227 -6.43 16.55 -2.42
C ASN A 227 -7.81 15.87 -2.41
N LYS A 228 -8.16 15.23 -1.30
CA LYS A 228 -9.46 14.57 -1.13
C LYS A 228 -10.64 15.56 -1.16
N MET A 229 -10.46 16.77 -0.59
CA MET A 229 -11.49 17.81 -0.60
C MET A 229 -11.67 18.41 -1.99
N LEU A 230 -10.56 18.73 -2.66
CA LEU A 230 -10.58 19.26 -4.02
C LEU A 230 -11.18 18.29 -5.02
N ASP A 231 -10.85 16.98 -4.91
CA ASP A 231 -11.43 15.94 -5.77
C ASP A 231 -12.97 15.87 -5.63
N LYS A 232 -13.51 16.09 -4.43
CA LYS A 232 -14.97 16.13 -4.21
C LYS A 232 -15.69 17.23 -4.97
N ILE A 233 -15.04 18.36 -5.19
CA ILE A 233 -15.58 19.51 -5.93
C ILE A 233 -15.14 19.54 -7.40
N GLY A 234 -14.56 18.42 -7.88
CA GLY A 234 -14.17 18.25 -9.29
C GLY A 234 -12.79 18.82 -9.65
N ILE A 235 -12.02 19.33 -8.68
CA ILE A 235 -10.65 19.81 -8.90
C ILE A 235 -9.67 18.66 -8.66
N HIS A 236 -9.07 18.12 -9.73
CA HIS A 236 -8.17 16.99 -9.68
C HIS A 236 -6.71 17.44 -9.76
N LEU A 237 -6.05 17.61 -8.63
CA LEU A 237 -4.62 17.87 -8.58
C LEU A 237 -3.82 16.60 -8.88
N PRO A 238 -2.66 16.70 -9.57
CA PRO A 238 -1.74 15.58 -9.70
C PRO A 238 -1.10 15.27 -8.35
N GLY A 239 -0.76 14.01 -8.10
CA GLY A 239 -0.09 13.57 -6.89
C GLY A 239 0.87 12.43 -7.17
N LEU A 240 1.78 12.15 -6.25
CA LEU A 240 2.81 11.12 -6.39
C LEU A 240 2.23 9.71 -6.34
N SER A 241 1.06 9.54 -5.72
CA SER A 241 0.37 8.26 -5.56
C SER A 241 -1.11 8.38 -5.89
N LEU A 242 -1.75 7.25 -6.15
CA LEU A 242 -3.19 7.09 -6.35
C LEU A 242 -3.79 6.26 -5.21
N ILE A 243 -4.99 6.63 -4.80
CA ILE A 243 -5.83 5.78 -3.95
C ILE A 243 -7.15 5.47 -4.66
N ALA A 244 -7.55 4.21 -4.63
CA ALA A 244 -8.85 3.78 -5.09
C ALA A 244 -9.63 3.10 -3.95
N VAL A 245 -10.92 3.35 -3.91
CA VAL A 245 -11.88 2.68 -3.05
C VAL A 245 -12.90 1.98 -3.94
N CYS A 246 -12.93 0.66 -3.87
CA CYS A 246 -13.86 -0.17 -4.62
C CYS A 246 -14.86 -0.83 -3.66
N ARG A 247 -16.03 -1.19 -4.19
CA ARG A 247 -17.05 -1.94 -3.48
C ARG A 247 -17.59 -3.04 -4.36
N LYS A 248 -17.67 -4.27 -3.85
CA LYS A 248 -18.35 -5.37 -4.54
C LYS A 248 -19.86 -5.12 -4.51
N ASN A 249 -20.53 -5.41 -5.60
CA ASN A 249 -21.98 -5.25 -5.70
C ASN A 249 -22.68 -6.17 -4.68
N ILE A 250 -23.91 -5.84 -4.32
CA ILE A 250 -24.76 -6.65 -3.44
C ILE A 250 -25.45 -7.71 -4.28
#